data_91e60b126286c64c3e57e48d552033da
#
_entry.id   91e60b126286c64c3e57e48d552033da
#
_cell.length_a   1.000
_cell.length_b   1.000
_cell.length_c   1.000
_cell.angle_alpha   90.00
_cell.angle_beta   90.00
_cell.angle_gamma   90.00
#
_symmetry.space_group_name_H-M   'P 1'
#
loop_
_entity.id
_entity.type
_entity.pdbx_description
1 polymer ?
#
loop_
_entity_poly.entity_id
_entity_poly.type
_entity_poly.pdbx_seq_one_letter_code
_entity_poly.pdbx_strand_id
1 'polypeptide(L)'
;MAKATQAVECFHSGFNCAQAVFSTYSEEFGLDKETALKLSCGLGAGMGRLGHVCGAVSGAYLVIGLKYGQFQPNDKEEKEKTYAMVQEFSKRFEERNGTTICRDLLGVDLLQDDKVFTAERIKEVCPKMVQDATEIIEELLF
;
A
#
# COMPACT_ATOMS: atom_id res chain seq x y z
N MET A 1 -11.85 13.35 9.64
CA MET A 1 -12.10 12.41 8.54
C MET A 1 -11.31 11.12 8.77
N ALA A 2 -11.94 9.98 8.57
CA ALA A 2 -11.29 8.68 8.75
C ALA A 2 -10.11 8.53 7.78
N LYS A 3 -9.07 7.86 8.21
CA LYS A 3 -7.87 7.65 7.37
C LYS A 3 -8.19 6.88 6.09
N ALA A 4 -9.07 5.89 6.16
CA ALA A 4 -9.47 5.14 4.97
C ALA A 4 -10.13 6.05 3.93
N THR A 5 -11.00 6.96 4.37
CA THR A 5 -11.64 7.93 3.48
C THR A 5 -10.61 8.86 2.85
N GLN A 6 -9.64 9.36 3.65
CA GLN A 6 -8.57 10.21 3.14
C GLN A 6 -7.73 9.49 2.08
N ALA A 7 -7.38 8.25 2.33
CA ALA A 7 -6.58 7.47 1.40
C ALA A 7 -7.32 7.21 0.09
N VAL A 8 -8.61 6.85 0.16
CA VAL A 8 -9.43 6.62 -1.05
C VAL A 8 -9.60 7.92 -1.83
N GLU A 9 -9.82 9.03 -1.16
CA GLU A 9 -9.90 10.34 -1.83
C GLU A 9 -8.58 10.70 -2.51
N CYS A 10 -7.45 10.43 -1.87
CA CYS A 10 -6.13 10.64 -2.44
C CYS A 10 -5.97 9.82 -3.73
N PHE A 11 -6.39 8.55 -3.69
CA PHE A 11 -6.37 7.70 -4.86
C PHE A 11 -7.18 8.31 -6.02
N HIS A 12 -8.39 8.76 -5.73
CA HIS A 12 -9.25 9.35 -6.77
C HIS A 12 -8.75 10.70 -7.27
N SER A 13 -7.88 11.38 -6.51
CA SER A 13 -7.34 12.69 -6.93
C SER A 13 -6.21 12.58 -7.95
N GLY A 14 -5.79 11.38 -8.32
CA GLY A 14 -4.79 11.18 -9.36
C GLY A 14 -3.49 10.51 -8.92
N PHE A 15 -3.46 9.94 -7.72
CA PHE A 15 -2.30 9.19 -7.23
C PHE A 15 -2.58 7.69 -7.28
N ASN A 16 -1.52 6.87 -7.22
CA ASN A 16 -1.69 5.41 -7.24
C ASN A 16 -1.94 4.86 -5.83
N CYS A 17 -2.20 3.55 -5.75
CA CYS A 17 -2.51 2.88 -4.48
C CYS A 17 -1.44 3.08 -3.41
N ALA A 18 -0.18 2.94 -3.79
CA ALA A 18 0.93 3.05 -2.84
C ALA A 18 1.05 4.47 -2.33
N GLN A 19 0.95 5.44 -3.22
CA GLN A 19 1.00 6.85 -2.87
C GLN A 19 -0.16 7.23 -1.93
N ALA A 20 -1.36 6.74 -2.24
CA ALA A 20 -2.54 7.03 -1.47
C ALA A 20 -2.43 6.53 -0.02
N VAL A 21 -1.98 5.30 0.16
CA VAL A 21 -1.82 4.71 1.49
C VAL A 21 -0.67 5.38 2.25
N PHE A 22 0.49 5.46 1.64
CA PHE A 22 1.68 5.95 2.32
C PHE A 22 1.57 7.42 2.71
N SER A 23 1.12 8.28 1.79
CA SER A 23 1.04 9.72 2.06
C SER A 23 -0.02 10.08 3.11
N THR A 24 -1.02 9.23 3.29
CA THR A 24 -2.05 9.44 4.31
C THR A 24 -1.45 9.41 5.73
N TYR A 25 -0.38 8.66 5.94
CA TYR A 25 0.24 8.50 7.25
C TYR A 25 1.60 9.19 7.41
N SER A 26 2.23 9.58 6.31
CA SER A 26 3.63 10.01 6.35
C SER A 26 3.91 11.18 7.29
N GLU A 27 3.03 12.17 7.29
CA GLU A 27 3.24 13.38 8.11
C GLU A 27 3.19 13.09 9.60
N GLU A 28 2.36 12.15 10.05
CA GLU A 28 2.30 11.73 11.44
C GLU A 28 3.63 11.20 11.95
N PHE A 29 4.43 10.65 11.05
CA PHE A 29 5.73 10.05 11.38
C PHE A 29 6.91 10.92 10.93
N GLY A 30 6.66 12.20 10.64
CA GLY A 30 7.72 13.16 10.39
C GLY A 30 8.21 13.24 8.95
N LEU A 31 7.50 12.64 8.00
CA LEU A 31 7.88 12.69 6.58
C LEU A 31 6.87 13.55 5.82
N ASP A 32 7.38 14.59 5.13
CA ASP A 32 6.49 15.48 4.39
C ASP A 32 5.78 14.77 3.24
N LYS A 33 4.62 15.26 2.89
CA LYS A 33 3.76 14.62 1.89
C LYS A 33 4.41 14.52 0.52
N GLU A 34 5.09 15.57 0.07
CA GLU A 34 5.75 15.55 -1.24
C GLU A 34 6.79 14.44 -1.34
N THR A 35 7.63 14.31 -0.32
CA THR A 35 8.66 13.27 -0.27
C THR A 35 8.01 11.89 -0.24
N ALA A 36 6.95 11.72 0.55
CA ALA A 36 6.24 10.45 0.63
C ALA A 36 5.64 10.06 -0.73
N LEU A 37 5.04 11.01 -1.44
CA LEU A 37 4.46 10.75 -2.76
C LEU A 37 5.54 10.35 -3.77
N LYS A 38 6.71 11.00 -3.72
CA LYS A 38 7.83 10.64 -4.61
C LYS A 38 8.35 9.25 -4.32
N LEU A 39 8.58 8.93 -3.05
CA LEU A 39 9.13 7.64 -2.64
C LEU A 39 8.24 6.47 -3.05
N SER A 40 6.94 6.64 -2.93
CA SER A 40 5.99 5.55 -3.18
C SER A 40 5.49 5.47 -4.62
N CYS A 41 5.82 6.44 -5.45
CA CYS A 41 5.33 6.50 -6.83
C CYS A 41 5.60 5.23 -7.62
N GLY A 42 6.82 4.71 -7.55
CA GLY A 42 7.21 3.52 -8.32
C GLY A 42 6.60 2.22 -7.82
N LEU A 43 5.99 2.22 -6.65
CA LEU A 43 5.40 1.01 -6.06
C LEU A 43 3.97 0.76 -6.55
N GLY A 44 3.34 1.72 -7.20
CA GLY A 44 1.99 1.57 -7.73
C GLY A 44 1.92 0.55 -8.86
N ALA A 45 0.73 0.03 -9.11
CA ALA A 45 0.47 -0.95 -10.16
C ALA A 45 1.35 -2.21 -10.03
N GLY A 46 1.52 -2.66 -8.79
CA GLY A 46 2.34 -3.84 -8.52
C GLY A 46 3.79 -3.64 -8.90
N MET A 47 4.34 -2.49 -8.51
CA MET A 47 5.71 -2.06 -8.83
C MET A 47 5.87 -1.75 -10.32
N GLY A 48 5.44 -0.54 -10.67
CA GLY A 48 5.66 -0.03 -12.03
C GLY A 48 4.97 -0.84 -13.12
N ARG A 49 3.77 -1.35 -12.85
CA ARG A 49 2.97 -2.19 -13.76
C ARG A 49 3.51 -3.60 -13.97
N LEU A 50 4.45 -4.02 -13.15
CA LEU A 50 4.95 -5.41 -13.22
C LEU A 50 3.97 -6.44 -12.66
N GLY A 51 2.93 -5.99 -11.96
CA GLY A 51 1.91 -6.90 -11.44
C GLY A 51 2.35 -7.71 -10.23
N HIS A 52 3.37 -7.24 -9.51
CA HIS A 52 3.87 -7.86 -8.28
C HIS A 52 2.99 -7.47 -7.10
N VAL A 53 3.56 -7.17 -5.95
CA VAL A 53 2.79 -6.82 -4.75
C VAL A 53 1.93 -5.58 -4.99
N CYS A 54 0.66 -5.67 -4.58
CA CYS A 54 -0.30 -4.57 -4.67
C CYS A 54 0.27 -3.30 -4.01
N GLY A 55 0.12 -2.14 -4.69
CA GLY A 55 0.63 -0.87 -4.17
C GLY A 55 0.07 -0.48 -2.81
N ALA A 56 -1.20 -0.82 -2.55
CA ALA A 56 -1.80 -0.57 -1.24
C ALA A 56 -1.07 -1.36 -0.14
N VAL A 57 -0.63 -2.57 -0.46
CA VAL A 57 0.12 -3.43 0.48
C VAL A 57 1.53 -2.89 0.68
N SER A 58 2.27 -2.62 -0.40
CA SER A 58 3.63 -2.09 -0.28
C SER A 58 3.64 -0.70 0.36
N GLY A 59 2.65 0.13 0.08
CA GLY A 59 2.48 1.41 0.75
C GLY A 59 2.29 1.24 2.25
N ALA A 60 1.50 0.26 2.65
CA ALA A 60 1.30 -0.07 4.06
C ALA A 60 2.61 -0.56 4.71
N TYR A 61 3.41 -1.33 4.00
CA TYR A 61 4.71 -1.77 4.51
C TYR A 61 5.63 -0.58 4.79
N LEU A 62 5.56 0.46 3.95
CA LEU A 62 6.31 1.70 4.19
C LEU A 62 5.83 2.41 5.46
N VAL A 63 4.53 2.42 5.72
CA VAL A 63 3.97 2.99 6.96
C VAL A 63 4.49 2.23 8.18
N ILE A 64 4.48 0.91 8.10
CA ILE A 64 5.02 0.05 9.17
C ILE A 64 6.49 0.38 9.43
N GLY A 65 7.26 0.55 8.35
CA GLY A 65 8.67 0.91 8.44
C GLY A 65 8.91 2.26 9.09
N LEU A 66 8.09 3.27 8.75
CA LEU A 66 8.20 4.59 9.38
C LEU A 66 7.96 4.53 10.88
N LYS A 67 7.04 3.69 11.32
CA LYS A 67 6.71 3.59 12.74
C LYS A 67 7.69 2.72 13.53
N TYR A 68 8.12 1.58 12.98
CA TYR A 68 8.86 0.57 13.72
C TYR A 68 10.23 0.24 13.13
N GLY A 69 10.56 0.75 11.94
CA GLY A 69 11.75 0.32 11.22
C GLY A 69 13.05 0.50 11.97
N GLN A 70 13.93 -0.46 11.83
CA GLN A 70 15.29 -0.41 12.34
C GLN A 70 16.06 0.72 11.66
N PHE A 71 16.77 1.54 12.42
CA PHE A 71 17.63 2.56 11.84
C PHE A 71 19.06 2.52 12.44
N GLN A 72 19.34 1.55 13.30
CA GLN A 72 20.68 1.32 13.82
C GLN A 72 21.15 -0.09 13.45
N PRO A 73 22.45 -0.26 13.15
CA PRO A 73 22.93 -1.59 12.76
C PRO A 73 22.78 -2.59 13.91
N ASN A 74 22.44 -3.82 13.55
CA ASN A 74 22.29 -4.93 14.48
C ASN A 74 21.16 -4.79 15.51
N ASP A 75 20.22 -3.90 15.29
CA ASP A 75 19.03 -3.78 16.13
C ASP A 75 18.02 -4.86 15.72
N LYS A 76 18.25 -6.07 16.18
CA LYS A 76 17.46 -7.24 15.83
C LYS A 76 16.03 -7.14 16.34
N GLU A 77 15.84 -6.55 17.51
CA GLU A 77 14.51 -6.43 18.11
C GLU A 77 13.58 -5.59 17.23
N GLU A 78 14.03 -4.42 16.80
CA GLU A 78 13.22 -3.56 15.92
C GLU A 78 13.01 -4.18 14.55
N LYS A 79 14.01 -4.83 14.00
CA LYS A 79 13.89 -5.53 12.73
C LYS A 79 12.85 -6.65 12.79
N GLU A 80 12.92 -7.50 13.81
CA GLU A 80 11.99 -8.62 13.96
C GLU A 80 10.57 -8.13 14.20
N LYS A 81 10.40 -7.06 14.97
CA LYS A 81 9.10 -6.45 15.17
C LYS A 81 8.50 -5.94 13.87
N THR A 82 9.30 -5.25 13.06
CA THR A 82 8.86 -4.76 11.74
C THR A 82 8.45 -5.91 10.85
N TYR A 83 9.25 -6.97 10.79
CA TYR A 83 8.95 -8.14 9.96
C TYR A 83 7.67 -8.83 10.42
N ALA A 84 7.47 -8.95 11.72
CA ALA A 84 6.25 -9.56 12.26
C ALA A 84 5.00 -8.75 11.87
N MET A 85 5.09 -7.42 11.90
CA MET A 85 3.98 -6.56 11.51
C MET A 85 3.69 -6.66 10.02
N VAL A 86 4.72 -6.74 9.18
CA VAL A 86 4.55 -6.94 7.73
C VAL A 86 3.84 -8.27 7.47
N GLN A 87 4.25 -9.33 8.17
CA GLN A 87 3.65 -10.66 8.01
C GLN A 87 2.19 -10.66 8.46
N GLU A 88 1.87 -10.02 9.58
CA GLU A 88 0.50 -9.95 10.08
C GLU A 88 -0.38 -9.11 9.16
N PHE A 89 0.14 -8.00 8.64
CA PHE A 89 -0.58 -7.20 7.64
C PHE A 89 -0.90 -8.04 6.40
N SER A 90 0.09 -8.73 5.88
CA SER A 90 -0.07 -9.58 4.69
C SER A 90 -1.16 -10.63 4.90
N LYS A 91 -1.13 -11.29 6.06
CA LYS A 91 -2.12 -12.30 6.41
C LYS A 91 -3.54 -11.74 6.42
N ARG A 92 -3.74 -10.60 7.08
CA ARG A 92 -5.07 -9.96 7.17
C ARG A 92 -5.56 -9.49 5.80
N PHE A 93 -4.65 -8.96 4.99
CA PHE A 93 -5.00 -8.53 3.63
C PHE A 93 -5.41 -9.72 2.77
N GLU A 94 -4.68 -10.83 2.84
CA GLU A 94 -5.02 -12.05 2.11
C GLU A 94 -6.34 -12.65 2.59
N GLU A 95 -6.66 -12.58 3.87
CA GLU A 95 -7.94 -13.03 4.39
C GLU A 95 -9.10 -12.25 3.78
N ARG A 96 -8.91 -10.96 3.51
CA ARG A 96 -9.95 -10.12 2.89
C ARG A 96 -10.01 -10.26 1.37
N ASN A 97 -8.89 -10.49 0.72
CA ASN A 97 -8.79 -10.33 -0.75
C ASN A 97 -8.24 -11.54 -1.49
N GLY A 98 -7.80 -12.56 -0.78
CA GLY A 98 -7.29 -13.81 -1.37
C GLY A 98 -5.83 -13.79 -1.77
N THR A 99 -5.26 -12.63 -2.03
CA THR A 99 -3.87 -12.49 -2.47
C THR A 99 -3.37 -11.08 -2.20
N THR A 100 -2.05 -10.91 -2.17
CA THR A 100 -1.42 -9.58 -2.12
C THR A 100 -0.88 -9.16 -3.48
N ILE A 101 -1.03 -10.00 -4.50
CA ILE A 101 -0.40 -9.80 -5.81
C ILE A 101 -1.32 -9.01 -6.73
N CYS A 102 -0.82 -7.88 -7.25
CA CYS A 102 -1.59 -6.97 -8.09
C CYS A 102 -2.22 -7.66 -9.29
N ARG A 103 -1.44 -8.47 -10.02
CA ARG A 103 -1.93 -9.19 -11.18
C ARG A 103 -3.11 -10.10 -10.83
N ASP A 104 -3.03 -10.78 -9.70
CA ASP A 104 -4.10 -11.69 -9.26
C ASP A 104 -5.33 -10.91 -8.81
N LEU A 105 -5.15 -9.79 -8.11
CA LEU A 105 -6.26 -8.93 -7.67
C LEU A 105 -7.01 -8.33 -8.83
N LEU A 106 -6.28 -7.81 -9.83
CA LEU A 106 -6.88 -7.16 -10.99
C LEU A 106 -7.36 -8.16 -12.04
N GLY A 107 -6.74 -9.33 -12.11
CA GLY A 107 -7.04 -10.32 -13.14
C GLY A 107 -6.58 -9.89 -14.52
N VAL A 108 -5.57 -9.01 -14.61
CA VAL A 108 -5.06 -8.48 -15.88
C VAL A 108 -3.55 -8.37 -15.85
N ASP A 109 -2.93 -8.40 -17.02
CA ASP A 109 -1.52 -8.06 -17.23
C ASP A 109 -1.45 -6.60 -17.65
N LEU A 110 -0.97 -5.74 -16.75
CA LEU A 110 -0.94 -4.29 -16.97
C LEU A 110 -0.03 -3.86 -18.12
N LEU A 111 0.93 -4.72 -18.49
CA LEU A 111 1.86 -4.42 -19.59
C LEU A 111 1.32 -4.89 -20.94
N GLN A 112 0.51 -5.93 -20.97
CA GLN A 112 0.09 -6.59 -22.21
C GLN A 112 -1.38 -6.43 -22.55
N ASP A 113 -2.25 -6.34 -21.56
CA ASP A 113 -3.68 -6.31 -21.79
C ASP A 113 -4.18 -4.94 -22.26
N ASP A 114 -5.38 -4.92 -22.83
CA ASP A 114 -6.01 -3.70 -23.32
C ASP A 114 -6.10 -2.62 -22.25
N LYS A 115 -5.67 -1.41 -22.58
CA LYS A 115 -5.57 -0.30 -21.62
C LYS A 115 -6.93 0.18 -21.10
N VAL A 116 -7.97 0.12 -21.95
CA VAL A 116 -9.32 0.52 -21.53
C VAL A 116 -9.85 -0.49 -20.51
N PHE A 117 -9.69 -1.77 -20.78
CA PHE A 117 -10.10 -2.83 -19.87
C PHE A 117 -9.34 -2.78 -18.55
N THR A 118 -8.03 -2.59 -18.59
CA THR A 118 -7.22 -2.49 -17.37
C THR A 118 -7.61 -1.27 -16.53
N ALA A 119 -7.91 -0.13 -17.18
CA ALA A 119 -8.35 1.06 -16.46
C ALA A 119 -9.67 0.83 -15.74
N GLU A 120 -10.59 0.11 -16.36
CA GLU A 120 -11.87 -0.25 -15.74
C GLU A 120 -11.67 -1.16 -14.54
N ARG A 121 -10.78 -2.15 -14.65
CA ARG A 121 -10.45 -3.05 -13.52
C ARG A 121 -9.84 -2.29 -12.36
N ILE A 122 -8.95 -1.34 -12.64
CA ILE A 122 -8.33 -0.50 -11.62
C ILE A 122 -9.41 0.28 -10.86
N LYS A 123 -10.35 0.88 -11.55
CA LYS A 123 -11.44 1.63 -10.93
C LYS A 123 -12.34 0.75 -10.06
N GLU A 124 -12.56 -0.48 -10.47
CA GLU A 124 -13.40 -1.42 -9.73
C GLU A 124 -12.71 -2.00 -8.49
N VAL A 125 -11.42 -2.28 -8.59
CA VAL A 125 -10.70 -3.07 -7.59
C VAL A 125 -9.87 -2.22 -6.64
N CYS A 126 -9.09 -1.27 -7.15
CA CYS A 126 -8.09 -0.57 -6.36
C CYS A 126 -8.64 0.27 -5.20
N PRO A 127 -9.78 0.97 -5.32
CA PRO A 127 -10.29 1.71 -4.16
C PRO A 127 -10.55 0.83 -2.95
N LYS A 128 -11.05 -0.38 -3.15
CA LYS A 128 -11.25 -1.33 -2.04
C LYS A 128 -9.93 -1.77 -1.44
N MET A 129 -8.91 -1.97 -2.27
CA MET A 129 -7.58 -2.36 -1.78
C MET A 129 -6.97 -1.26 -0.92
N VAL A 130 -7.10 -0.01 -1.32
CA VAL A 130 -6.65 1.15 -0.54
C VAL A 130 -7.41 1.23 0.79
N GLN A 131 -8.72 1.06 0.75
CA GLN A 131 -9.55 1.09 1.96
C GLN A 131 -9.18 -0.06 2.91
N ASP A 132 -9.08 -1.28 2.41
CA ASP A 132 -8.74 -2.44 3.22
C ASP A 132 -7.35 -2.30 3.85
N ALA A 133 -6.36 -1.86 3.07
CA ALA A 133 -5.02 -1.63 3.58
C ALA A 133 -5.01 -0.62 4.72
N THR A 134 -5.74 0.48 4.56
CA THR A 134 -5.82 1.52 5.57
C THR A 134 -6.51 1.02 6.83
N GLU A 135 -7.60 0.26 6.68
CA GLU A 135 -8.30 -0.31 7.83
C GLU A 135 -7.41 -1.29 8.60
N ILE A 136 -6.63 -2.09 7.90
CA ILE A 136 -5.71 -3.02 8.55
C ILE A 136 -4.60 -2.26 9.28
N ILE A 137 -4.07 -1.18 8.68
CA ILE A 137 -3.10 -0.31 9.35
C ILE A 137 -3.68 0.20 10.67
N GLU A 138 -4.94 0.67 10.65
CA GLU A 138 -5.60 1.17 11.87
C GLU A 138 -5.74 0.08 12.92
N GLU A 139 -6.06 -1.14 12.53
CA GLU A 139 -6.16 -2.28 13.43
C GLU A 139 -4.82 -2.65 14.08
N LEU A 140 -3.73 -2.61 13.30
CA LEU A 140 -2.43 -3.11 13.75
C LEU A 140 -1.56 -2.06 14.43
N LEU A 141 -1.66 -0.79 14.02
CA LEU A 141 -0.71 0.26 14.43
C LEU A 141 -1.32 1.28 15.38
N PHE A 142 -2.63 1.30 15.52
CA PHE A 142 -3.35 2.26 16.35
C PHE A 142 -4.48 1.60 17.21
#